data_ee5ab4159d7be9e39fa8bf65475871dd
#
_entry.id   ee5ab4159d7be9e39fa8bf65475871dd
#
_cell.length_a   1.000
_cell.length_b   1.000
_cell.length_c   1.000
_cell.angle_alpha   90.00
_cell.angle_beta   90.00
_cell.angle_gamma   90.00
#
_symmetry.space_group_name_H-M   'P 1'
#
loop_
_entity.id
_entity.type
_entity.pdbx_description
1 polymer ?
#
loop_
_entity_poly.entity_id
_entity_poly.type
_entity_poly.pdbx_seq_one_letter_code
_entity_poly.pdbx_strand_id
1 'polypeptide(L)'
;MITVILADDHAILRDGLKFLLEAAGDIQILSTASNGQEAVEQATLYCPDVVVMDISMPIMSGIEATKHICKACEHTKVTILSMHHTTEYVQRAMEAGAVGYLLKDSAGAELVAAIRAVNNGKRYISKAVAKHFGDNDILRRGNSIN
;
A
#
# COMPACT_ATOMS: atom_id res chain seq x y z
N MET A 1 15.69 6.53 7.71
CA MET A 1 14.69 6.87 6.68
C MET A 1 13.86 5.66 6.32
N ILE A 2 12.58 5.86 6.11
CA ILE A 2 11.69 4.79 5.64
C ILE A 2 11.80 4.72 4.13
N THR A 3 12.22 3.60 3.58
CA THR A 3 12.37 3.45 2.14
C THR A 3 11.07 2.96 1.51
N VAL A 4 10.67 3.58 0.41
CA VAL A 4 9.35 3.35 -0.20
C VAL A 4 9.47 3.21 -1.70
N ILE A 5 8.70 2.28 -2.26
CA ILE A 5 8.41 2.22 -3.69
C ILE A 5 6.95 2.61 -3.86
N LEU A 6 6.68 3.49 -4.80
CA LEU A 6 5.33 3.99 -5.09
C LEU A 6 4.88 3.47 -6.45
N ALA A 7 3.83 2.65 -6.48
CA ALA A 7 3.32 2.04 -7.68
C ALA A 7 1.90 2.53 -7.98
N ASP A 8 1.74 3.28 -9.07
CA ASP A 8 0.47 3.82 -9.53
C ASP A 8 0.60 4.16 -11.01
N ASP A 9 -0.40 3.83 -11.80
CA ASP A 9 -0.37 4.11 -13.23
C ASP A 9 -0.86 5.53 -13.58
N HIS A 10 -1.36 6.29 -12.59
CA HIS A 10 -1.77 7.68 -12.78
C HIS A 10 -0.57 8.59 -12.51
N ALA A 11 0.12 8.99 -13.57
CA ALA A 11 1.38 9.73 -13.46
C ALA A 11 1.27 11.01 -12.62
N ILE A 12 0.20 11.77 -12.77
CA ILE A 12 0.03 13.02 -12.03
C ILE A 12 -0.14 12.76 -10.54
N LEU A 13 -0.98 11.79 -10.18
CA LEU A 13 -1.17 11.42 -8.78
C LEU A 13 0.13 10.87 -8.18
N ARG A 14 0.80 10.00 -8.92
CA ARG A 14 2.07 9.40 -8.48
C ARG A 14 3.12 10.47 -8.21
N ASP A 15 3.28 11.44 -9.11
CA ASP A 15 4.25 12.52 -8.95
C ASP A 15 3.89 13.40 -7.76
N GLY A 16 2.61 13.71 -7.59
CA GLY A 16 2.14 14.50 -6.45
C GLY A 16 2.37 13.79 -5.11
N LEU A 17 2.09 12.50 -5.05
CA LEU A 17 2.31 11.70 -3.84
C LEU A 17 3.80 11.57 -3.54
N LYS A 18 4.63 11.39 -4.56
CA LYS A 18 6.08 11.34 -4.39
C LYS A 18 6.59 12.63 -3.74
N PHE A 19 6.17 13.77 -4.27
CA PHE A 19 6.54 15.07 -3.71
C PHE A 19 6.12 15.19 -2.24
N LEU A 20 4.88 14.83 -1.94
CA LEU A 20 4.33 14.89 -0.59
C LEU A 20 5.13 13.99 0.38
N LEU A 21 5.44 12.77 -0.05
CA LEU A 21 6.15 11.83 0.80
C LEU A 21 7.58 12.27 1.06
N GLU A 22 8.27 12.75 0.04
CA GLU A 22 9.64 13.23 0.20
C GLU A 22 9.70 14.47 1.10
N ALA A 23 8.66 15.32 1.07
CA ALA A 23 8.59 16.51 1.91
C ALA A 23 8.43 16.18 3.40
N ALA A 24 8.02 14.96 3.74
CA ALA A 24 7.86 14.55 5.14
C ALA A 24 9.19 14.45 5.89
N GLY A 25 10.30 14.30 5.19
CA GLY A 25 11.65 14.33 5.77
C GLY A 25 12.20 12.99 6.25
N ASP A 26 11.33 12.04 6.58
CA ASP A 26 11.74 10.70 7.05
C ASP A 26 11.43 9.59 6.06
N ILE A 27 10.98 9.94 4.86
CA ILE A 27 10.62 8.98 3.80
C ILE A 27 11.49 9.22 2.58
N GLN A 28 12.06 8.12 2.05
CA GLN A 28 12.86 8.14 0.84
C GLN A 28 12.19 7.28 -0.23
N ILE A 29 11.85 7.87 -1.36
CA ILE A 29 11.31 7.13 -2.51
C ILE A 29 12.48 6.53 -3.30
N LEU A 30 12.59 5.21 -3.29
CA LEU A 30 13.65 4.50 -4.02
C LEU A 30 13.36 4.46 -5.51
N SER A 31 12.10 4.22 -5.87
CA SER A 31 11.67 4.21 -7.27
C SER A 31 10.16 4.29 -7.36
N THR A 32 9.67 4.49 -8.58
CA THR A 32 8.24 4.45 -8.87
C THR A 32 7.96 3.39 -9.92
N ALA A 33 6.75 2.84 -9.91
CA ALA A 33 6.33 1.83 -10.87
C ALA A 33 4.97 2.23 -11.45
N SER A 34 4.71 1.86 -12.69
CA SER A 34 3.47 2.19 -13.40
C SER A 34 2.58 0.97 -13.64
N ASN A 35 3.01 -0.20 -13.23
CA ASN A 35 2.20 -1.42 -13.31
C ASN A 35 2.68 -2.41 -12.24
N GLY A 36 1.88 -3.47 -12.04
CA GLY A 36 2.16 -4.45 -11.00
C GLY A 36 3.44 -5.24 -11.22
N GLN A 37 3.78 -5.52 -12.47
CA GLN A 37 4.99 -6.27 -12.77
C GLN A 37 6.24 -5.46 -12.45
N GLU A 38 6.28 -4.19 -12.83
CA GLU A 38 7.38 -3.30 -12.43
C GLU A 38 7.50 -3.21 -10.91
N ALA A 39 6.36 -3.13 -10.22
CA ALA A 39 6.36 -3.06 -8.76
C ALA A 39 7.01 -4.31 -8.15
N VAL A 40 6.69 -5.49 -8.65
CA VAL A 40 7.29 -6.75 -8.17
C VAL A 40 8.79 -6.76 -8.45
N GLU A 41 9.20 -6.40 -9.66
CA GLU A 41 10.61 -6.38 -10.05
C GLU A 41 11.41 -5.44 -9.17
N GLN A 42 10.91 -4.22 -8.99
CA GLN A 42 11.60 -3.21 -8.18
C GLN A 42 11.63 -3.58 -6.70
N ALA A 43 10.53 -4.09 -6.16
CA ALA A 43 10.48 -4.50 -4.77
C ALA A 43 11.43 -5.67 -4.50
N THR A 44 11.52 -6.62 -5.43
CA THR A 44 12.45 -7.74 -5.31
C THR A 44 13.91 -7.27 -5.34
N LEU A 45 14.19 -6.26 -6.17
CA LEU A 45 15.54 -5.71 -6.30
C LEU A 45 15.95 -4.90 -5.07
N TYR A 46 15.06 -4.04 -4.56
CA TYR A 46 15.40 -3.08 -3.51
C TYR A 46 14.98 -3.49 -2.10
N CYS A 47 14.03 -4.40 -1.97
CA CYS A 47 13.44 -4.79 -0.68
C CYS A 47 13.15 -3.58 0.22
N PRO A 48 12.27 -2.67 -0.22
CA PRO A 48 11.99 -1.46 0.55
C PRO A 48 11.27 -1.77 1.86
N ASP A 49 11.21 -0.79 2.75
CA ASP A 49 10.41 -0.94 3.96
C ASP A 49 8.92 -1.02 3.64
N VAL A 50 8.44 -0.19 2.71
CA VAL A 50 7.03 -0.11 2.35
C VAL A 50 6.86 0.01 0.84
N VAL A 51 5.89 -0.70 0.30
CA VAL A 51 5.41 -0.48 -1.07
C VAL A 51 4.00 0.09 -0.99
N VAL A 52 3.80 1.25 -1.60
CA VAL A 52 2.47 1.84 -1.76
C VAL A 52 1.95 1.37 -3.12
N MET A 53 0.84 0.64 -3.14
CA MET A 53 0.39 -0.12 -4.30
C MET A 53 -1.03 0.22 -4.70
N ASP A 54 -1.21 0.75 -5.90
CA ASP A 54 -2.54 0.91 -6.50
C ASP A 54 -3.08 -0.47 -6.89
N ILE A 55 -4.36 -0.72 -6.65
CA ILE A 55 -4.99 -1.99 -7.05
C ILE A 55 -5.13 -2.08 -8.56
N SER A 56 -5.63 -1.01 -9.19
CA SER A 56 -6.02 -1.04 -10.60
C SER A 56 -4.88 -0.57 -11.49
N MET A 57 -4.04 -1.49 -11.91
CA MET A 57 -2.93 -1.21 -12.80
C MET A 57 -2.92 -2.19 -13.97
N PRO A 58 -2.37 -1.80 -15.13
CA PRO A 58 -2.27 -2.71 -16.28
C PRO A 58 -1.21 -3.80 -16.03
N ILE A 59 -1.24 -4.83 -16.87
CA ILE A 59 -0.29 -5.94 -16.89
C ILE A 59 -0.47 -6.89 -15.70
N MET A 60 -0.38 -6.37 -14.49
CA MET A 60 -0.59 -7.12 -13.26
C MET A 60 -1.27 -6.21 -12.24
N SER A 61 -2.36 -6.68 -11.63
CA SER A 61 -3.07 -5.90 -10.61
C SER A 61 -2.23 -5.72 -9.35
N GLY A 62 -2.58 -4.71 -8.55
CA GLY A 62 -1.89 -4.48 -7.29
C GLY A 62 -2.07 -5.61 -6.28
N ILE A 63 -3.22 -6.29 -6.30
CA ILE A 63 -3.45 -7.43 -5.40
C ILE A 63 -2.54 -8.59 -5.78
N GLU A 64 -2.43 -8.90 -7.06
CA GLU A 64 -1.54 -9.95 -7.54
C GLU A 64 -0.08 -9.62 -7.23
N ALA A 65 0.32 -8.36 -7.49
CA ALA A 65 1.66 -7.89 -7.18
C ALA A 65 1.96 -8.01 -5.68
N THR A 66 0.99 -7.70 -4.83
CA THR A 66 1.13 -7.81 -3.38
C THR A 66 1.46 -9.25 -2.96
N LYS A 67 0.76 -10.24 -3.54
CA LYS A 67 1.04 -11.65 -3.25
C LYS A 67 2.49 -12.01 -3.57
N HIS A 68 2.98 -11.57 -4.73
CA HIS A 68 4.35 -11.84 -5.15
C HIS A 68 5.37 -11.16 -4.24
N ILE A 69 5.14 -9.89 -3.91
CA ILE A 69 6.06 -9.13 -3.07
C ILE A 69 6.15 -9.71 -1.66
N CYS A 70 5.01 -10.08 -1.08
CA CYS A 70 5.00 -10.63 0.28
C CYS A 70 5.71 -11.98 0.36
N LYS A 71 5.75 -12.74 -0.73
CA LYS A 71 6.51 -13.99 -0.78
C LYS A 71 8.01 -13.74 -0.97
N ALA A 72 8.36 -12.76 -1.80
CA ALA A 72 9.75 -12.50 -2.17
C ALA A 72 10.51 -11.68 -1.14
N CYS A 73 9.81 -10.79 -0.43
CA CYS A 73 10.42 -9.82 0.48
C CYS A 73 9.72 -9.90 1.84
N GLU A 74 10.28 -10.69 2.75
CA GLU A 74 9.66 -11.01 4.04
C GLU A 74 9.36 -9.76 4.89
N HIS A 75 10.23 -8.76 4.83
CA HIS A 75 10.10 -7.57 5.70
C HIS A 75 9.44 -6.37 5.01
N THR A 76 9.15 -6.47 3.72
CA THR A 76 8.50 -5.38 3.00
C THR A 76 7.00 -5.37 3.33
N LYS A 77 6.50 -4.21 3.74
CA LYS A 77 5.07 -4.01 4.06
C LYS A 77 4.38 -3.40 2.84
N VAL A 78 3.21 -3.90 2.50
CA VAL A 78 2.44 -3.36 1.38
C VAL A 78 1.21 -2.61 1.89
N THR A 79 1.07 -1.37 1.44
CA THR A 79 -0.09 -0.52 1.71
C THR A 79 -0.82 -0.28 0.40
N ILE A 80 -2.08 -0.64 0.34
CA ILE A 80 -2.89 -0.50 -0.88
C ILE A 80 -3.48 0.91 -0.98
N LEU A 81 -3.45 1.45 -2.20
CA LEU A 81 -4.24 2.62 -2.58
C LEU A 81 -5.35 2.15 -3.50
N SER A 82 -6.58 2.57 -3.26
CA SER A 82 -7.71 2.13 -4.06
C SER A 82 -8.81 3.18 -4.13
N MET A 83 -9.55 3.17 -5.23
CA MET A 83 -10.82 3.91 -5.32
C MET A 83 -11.97 3.12 -4.73
N HIS A 84 -11.75 1.83 -4.40
CA HIS A 84 -12.79 0.93 -3.92
C HIS A 84 -12.81 0.85 -2.40
N HIS A 85 -13.99 1.01 -1.82
CA HIS A 85 -14.18 0.96 -0.37
C HIS A 85 -15.06 -0.24 0.07
N THR A 86 -15.33 -1.16 -0.84
CA THR A 86 -16.14 -2.34 -0.53
C THR A 86 -15.36 -3.37 0.27
N THR A 87 -16.08 -4.11 1.11
CA THR A 87 -15.49 -5.16 1.94
C THR A 87 -14.72 -6.17 1.12
N GLU A 88 -15.22 -6.51 -0.06
CA GLU A 88 -14.59 -7.50 -0.94
C GLU A 88 -13.15 -7.10 -1.30
N TYR A 89 -12.93 -5.87 -1.74
CA TYR A 89 -11.60 -5.41 -2.11
C TYR A 89 -10.66 -5.35 -0.92
N VAL A 90 -11.17 -4.85 0.21
CA VAL A 90 -10.37 -4.78 1.44
C VAL A 90 -9.95 -6.16 1.89
N GLN A 91 -10.87 -7.13 1.89
CA GLN A 91 -10.55 -8.50 2.28
C GLN A 91 -9.53 -9.14 1.34
N ARG A 92 -9.70 -8.96 0.04
CA ARG A 92 -8.77 -9.53 -0.94
C ARG A 92 -7.36 -8.95 -0.77
N ALA A 93 -7.27 -7.66 -0.49
CA ALA A 93 -5.99 -7.02 -0.24
C ALA A 93 -5.30 -7.59 1.02
N MET A 94 -6.05 -7.73 2.10
CA MET A 94 -5.50 -8.27 3.35
C MET A 94 -5.10 -9.74 3.22
N GLU A 95 -5.90 -10.53 2.50
CA GLU A 95 -5.57 -11.93 2.24
C GLU A 95 -4.31 -12.06 1.38
N ALA A 96 -4.06 -11.10 0.49
CA ALA A 96 -2.85 -11.07 -0.31
C ALA A 96 -1.60 -10.72 0.50
N GLY A 97 -1.78 -10.19 1.71
CA GLY A 97 -0.67 -9.85 2.60
C GLY A 97 -0.53 -8.36 2.89
N ALA A 98 -1.41 -7.50 2.36
CA ALA A 98 -1.34 -6.07 2.64
C ALA A 98 -1.59 -5.80 4.13
N VAL A 99 -0.94 -4.78 4.66
CA VAL A 99 -1.11 -4.34 6.06
C VAL A 99 -1.69 -2.94 6.15
N GLY A 100 -1.91 -2.30 5.01
CA GLY A 100 -2.56 -1.00 4.93
C GLY A 100 -3.52 -0.93 3.77
N TYR A 101 -4.57 -0.14 3.92
CA TYR A 101 -5.55 0.10 2.86
C TYR A 101 -6.06 1.52 2.96
N LEU A 102 -5.80 2.32 1.93
CA LEU A 102 -6.23 3.72 1.87
C LEU A 102 -7.06 3.97 0.63
N LEU A 103 -8.02 4.88 0.75
CA LEU A 103 -8.72 5.39 -0.42
C LEU A 103 -7.87 6.45 -1.09
N LYS A 104 -7.83 6.46 -2.42
CA LYS A 104 -7.06 7.45 -3.19
C LYS A 104 -7.49 8.88 -2.86
N ASP A 105 -8.77 9.12 -2.62
CA ASP A 105 -9.29 10.44 -2.32
C ASP A 105 -8.71 11.04 -1.04
N SER A 106 -8.31 10.21 -0.09
CA SER A 106 -7.76 10.68 1.18
C SER A 106 -6.26 10.40 1.32
N ALA A 107 -5.62 9.92 0.26
CA ALA A 107 -4.19 9.57 0.32
C ALA A 107 -3.32 10.76 0.73
N GLY A 108 -3.60 11.96 0.21
CA GLY A 108 -2.83 13.15 0.56
C GLY A 108 -2.85 13.46 2.05
N ALA A 109 -3.95 13.17 2.73
CA ALA A 109 -4.09 13.43 4.16
C ALA A 109 -3.58 12.29 5.05
N GLU A 110 -3.59 11.05 4.56
CA GLU A 110 -3.34 9.89 5.42
C GLU A 110 -2.08 9.10 5.08
N LEU A 111 -1.51 9.26 3.88
CA LEU A 111 -0.47 8.34 3.41
C LEU A 111 0.81 8.38 4.27
N VAL A 112 1.25 9.57 4.68
CA VAL A 112 2.44 9.68 5.53
C VAL A 112 2.24 8.94 6.85
N ALA A 113 1.10 9.16 7.50
CA ALA A 113 0.76 8.49 8.76
C ALA A 113 0.67 6.97 8.56
N ALA A 114 0.07 6.53 7.45
CA ALA A 114 -0.07 5.12 7.14
C ALA A 114 1.29 4.45 6.96
N ILE A 115 2.19 5.07 6.22
CA ILE A 115 3.54 4.54 6.00
C ILE A 115 4.28 4.42 7.33
N ARG A 116 4.21 5.42 8.17
CA ARG A 116 4.85 5.38 9.50
C ARG A 116 4.28 4.26 10.37
N ALA A 117 2.96 4.09 10.35
CA ALA A 117 2.29 3.07 11.14
C ALA A 117 2.69 1.65 10.69
N VAL A 118 2.61 1.38 9.38
CA VAL A 118 2.93 0.04 8.88
C VAL A 118 4.42 -0.27 9.03
N ASN A 119 5.27 0.74 8.90
CA ASN A 119 6.71 0.56 9.13
C ASN A 119 6.99 0.16 10.59
N ASN A 120 6.15 0.58 11.52
CA ASN A 120 6.26 0.23 12.93
C ASN A 120 5.52 -1.07 13.30
N GLY A 121 5.08 -1.83 12.30
CA GLY A 121 4.42 -3.11 12.52
C GLY A 121 2.93 -3.03 12.80
N LYS A 122 2.33 -1.87 12.63
CA LYS A 122 0.88 -1.69 12.83
C LYS A 122 0.14 -1.82 11.51
N ARG A 123 -1.14 -2.13 11.59
CA ARG A 123 -2.03 -2.08 10.43
C ARG A 123 -2.64 -0.70 10.31
N TYR A 124 -2.95 -0.28 9.10
CA TYR A 124 -3.58 1.01 8.87
C TYR A 124 -4.71 0.87 7.87
N ILE A 125 -5.92 1.23 8.29
CA ILE A 125 -7.11 1.25 7.42
C ILE A 125 -7.59 2.69 7.35
N SER A 126 -7.82 3.20 6.14
CA SER A 126 -8.33 4.55 5.93
C SER A 126 -9.57 4.78 6.79
N LYS A 127 -9.67 5.96 7.39
CA LYS A 127 -10.81 6.31 8.25
C LYS A 127 -12.14 6.16 7.54
N ALA A 128 -12.21 6.51 6.26
CA ALA A 128 -13.42 6.39 5.47
C ALA A 128 -13.85 4.94 5.30
N VAL A 129 -12.90 4.03 5.11
CA VAL A 129 -13.18 2.58 4.99
C VAL A 129 -13.58 2.01 6.35
N ALA A 130 -12.82 2.31 7.39
CA ALA A 130 -13.07 1.83 8.74
C ALA A 130 -14.44 2.27 9.24
N LYS A 131 -14.82 3.51 8.96
CA LYS A 131 -16.13 4.04 9.34
C LYS A 131 -17.27 3.29 8.66
N HIS A 132 -17.05 2.84 7.42
CA HIS A 132 -18.09 2.16 6.63
C HIS A 132 -18.31 0.72 7.09
N PHE A 133 -17.23 0.00 7.49
CA PHE A 133 -17.31 -1.44 7.81
C PHE A 133 -17.03 -1.77 9.27
N GLY A 134 -16.54 -0.81 10.04
CA GLY A 134 -16.11 -1.04 11.42
C GLY A 134 -14.67 -1.58 11.47
N ASP A 135 -13.81 -0.90 12.25
CA ASP A 135 -12.39 -1.23 12.38
C ASP A 135 -12.17 -2.68 12.82
N ASN A 136 -12.93 -3.10 13.82
CA ASN A 136 -12.72 -4.38 14.49
C ASN A 136 -12.93 -5.57 13.56
N ASP A 137 -13.88 -5.49 12.65
CA ASP A 137 -14.15 -6.57 11.72
C ASP A 137 -13.02 -6.76 10.72
N ILE A 138 -12.53 -5.67 10.16
CA ILE A 138 -11.45 -5.72 9.17
C ILE A 138 -10.15 -6.17 9.82
N LEU A 139 -9.81 -5.60 10.97
CA LEU A 139 -8.57 -5.94 11.68
C LEU A 139 -8.60 -7.36 12.21
N ARG A 140 -9.75 -7.81 12.70
CA ARG A 140 -9.91 -9.17 13.20
C ARG A 140 -9.69 -10.20 12.09
N ARG A 141 -10.25 -9.97 10.90
CA ARG A 141 -10.06 -10.85 9.76
C ARG A 141 -8.62 -10.92 9.32
N GLY A 142 -7.95 -9.77 9.29
CA GLY A 142 -6.53 -9.72 9.01
C GLY A 142 -5.71 -10.51 10.01
N ASN A 143 -6.07 -10.48 11.28
CA ASN A 143 -5.38 -11.22 12.34
C ASN A 143 -5.65 -12.72 12.30
N SER A 144 -6.86 -13.12 11.87
CA SER A 144 -7.22 -14.55 11.83
C SER A 144 -6.48 -15.31 10.74
N ILE A 145 -5.89 -14.63 9.79
CA ILE A 145 -5.10 -15.24 8.72
C ILE A 145 -3.70 -15.62 9.22
N ASN A 146 -3.27 -14.98 10.26
CA ASN A 146 -1.95 -15.27 10.87
C ASN A 146 -2.04 -16.51 11.80
#